data_27b206055e6d6de35b0e27b6da54d866
#
_entry.id   27b206055e6d6de35b0e27b6da54d866
#
_cell.length_a   1.000
_cell.length_b   1.000
_cell.length_c   1.000
_cell.angle_alpha   90.00
_cell.angle_beta   90.00
_cell.angle_gamma   90.00
#
_symmetry.space_group_name_H-M   'P 1'
#
loop_
_entity.id
_entity.type
_entity.pdbx_description
1 polymer ?
#
loop_
_entity_poly.entity_id
_entity_poly.type
_entity_poly.pdbx_seq_one_letter_code
_entity_poly.pdbx_strand_id
1 'polypeptide(L)'
;INANKLSNNLIDMGYTIVSGGTDNHLILIDLRNKNITGKEAERILGISNITVNKNMVPFDDQSPFVTSGIRIGTPAITTRGLNEQDMDFVAEKIDSSIKNFDNEKLLIDIGKKVQSYMIDRPLFSD
;
A
#
# COMPACT_ATOMS: atom_id res chain seq x y z
N ILE A 1 -9.26 4.90 -11.88
CA ILE A 1 -8.09 5.42 -12.57
C ILE A 1 -6.86 5.32 -11.70
N ASN A 2 -6.86 5.93 -10.51
CA ASN A 2 -5.72 5.79 -9.60
C ASN A 2 -5.53 4.36 -9.16
N ALA A 3 -6.61 3.62 -8.96
CA ALA A 3 -6.50 2.21 -8.57
C ALA A 3 -5.79 1.41 -9.65
N ASN A 4 -6.14 1.64 -10.91
CA ASN A 4 -5.50 0.92 -12.02
C ASN A 4 -4.02 1.26 -12.13
N LYS A 5 -3.69 2.54 -11.99
CA LYS A 5 -2.30 2.97 -12.09
C LYS A 5 -1.47 2.38 -10.94
N LEU A 6 -1.98 2.45 -9.72
CA LEU A 6 -1.28 1.90 -8.58
C LEU A 6 -1.12 0.39 -8.70
N SER A 7 -2.20 -0.30 -9.12
CA SER A 7 -2.14 -1.75 -9.32
C SER A 7 -1.07 -2.12 -10.34
N ASN A 8 -1.05 -1.42 -11.47
CA ASN A 8 -0.08 -1.73 -12.53
C ASN A 8 1.35 -1.49 -12.06
N ASN A 9 1.56 -0.41 -11.31
CA ASN A 9 2.89 -0.15 -10.76
C ASN A 9 3.33 -1.26 -9.82
N LEU A 10 2.43 -1.72 -8.97
CA LEU A 10 2.77 -2.79 -8.02
C LEU A 10 2.99 -4.11 -8.74
N ILE A 11 2.21 -4.40 -9.77
CA ILE A 11 2.42 -5.61 -10.57
C ILE A 11 3.80 -5.57 -11.21
N ASP A 12 4.20 -4.42 -11.73
CA ASP A 12 5.53 -4.27 -12.34
C ASP A 12 6.64 -4.47 -11.32
N MET A 13 6.36 -4.22 -10.06
CA MET A 13 7.33 -4.43 -8.98
C MET A 13 7.26 -5.85 -8.40
N GLY A 14 6.47 -6.73 -9.00
CA GLY A 14 6.42 -8.12 -8.60
C GLY A 14 5.34 -8.48 -7.60
N TYR A 15 4.40 -7.59 -7.34
CA TYR A 15 3.30 -7.88 -6.43
C TYR A 15 2.16 -8.58 -7.14
N THR A 16 1.46 -9.42 -6.40
CA THR A 16 0.28 -10.13 -6.90
C THR A 16 -0.95 -9.37 -6.48
N ILE A 17 -1.69 -8.85 -7.44
CA ILE A 17 -2.94 -8.14 -7.18
C ILE A 17 -4.08 -9.13 -7.38
N VAL A 18 -4.94 -9.25 -6.39
CA VAL A 18 -6.09 -10.15 -6.51
C VAL A 18 -7.09 -9.50 -7.47
N SER A 19 -7.41 -10.22 -8.52
CA SER A 19 -8.28 -9.70 -9.58
C SER A 19 -9.69 -9.44 -9.07
N GLY A 20 -10.38 -8.52 -9.72
CA GLY A 20 -11.76 -8.23 -9.42
C GLY A 20 -11.97 -7.10 -8.44
N GLY A 21 -10.90 -6.56 -7.88
CA GLY A 21 -11.04 -5.50 -6.89
C GLY A 21 -10.91 -4.11 -7.44
N THR A 22 -10.53 -3.96 -8.67
CA THR A 22 -10.15 -2.65 -9.20
C THR A 22 -11.33 -1.73 -9.46
N ASP A 23 -12.50 -2.28 -9.66
CA ASP A 23 -13.67 -1.47 -9.94
C ASP A 23 -14.23 -0.79 -8.69
N ASN A 24 -13.73 -1.13 -7.51
CA ASN A 24 -14.26 -0.66 -6.25
C ASN A 24 -13.35 0.32 -5.53
N HIS A 25 -12.34 0.82 -6.20
CA HIS A 25 -11.37 1.72 -5.58
C HIS A 25 -10.59 1.06 -4.44
N LEU A 26 -10.65 -0.26 -4.38
CA LEU A 26 -9.89 -1.04 -3.40
C LEU A 26 -8.92 -1.93 -4.14
N ILE A 27 -7.71 -2.04 -3.61
CA ILE A 27 -6.69 -2.91 -4.16
C ILE A 27 -6.36 -3.94 -3.10
N LEU A 28 -6.52 -5.22 -3.44
CA LEU A 28 -6.15 -6.31 -2.55
C LEU A 28 -4.84 -6.91 -3.06
N ILE A 29 -3.82 -6.88 -2.22
CA ILE A 29 -2.50 -7.37 -2.57
C ILE A 29 -2.23 -8.66 -1.81
N ASP A 30 -1.89 -9.73 -2.54
CA ASP A 30 -1.48 -10.99 -1.95
C ASP A 30 0.04 -10.93 -1.73
N LEU A 31 0.46 -11.02 -0.48
CA LEU A 31 1.86 -10.82 -0.11
C LEU A 31 2.63 -12.13 0.05
N ARG A 32 2.01 -13.27 -0.29
CA ARG A 32 2.69 -14.55 -0.06
C ARG A 32 4.00 -14.68 -0.82
N ASN A 33 4.07 -14.10 -2.01
CA ASN A 33 5.32 -14.15 -2.77
C ASN A 33 6.36 -13.13 -2.31
N LYS A 34 6.00 -12.30 -1.34
CA LYS A 34 6.94 -11.35 -0.75
C LYS A 34 7.39 -11.78 0.64
N ASN A 35 6.91 -12.94 1.10
CA ASN A 35 7.30 -13.54 2.38
C ASN A 35 7.04 -12.64 3.57
N ILE A 36 5.92 -11.92 3.55
CA ILE A 36 5.51 -11.07 4.65
C ILE A 36 4.00 -11.26 4.84
N THR A 37 3.55 -11.22 6.08
CA THR A 37 2.12 -11.37 6.37
C THR A 37 1.41 -10.03 6.27
N GLY A 38 0.08 -10.09 6.18
CA GLY A 38 -0.72 -8.87 6.18
C GLY A 38 -0.56 -8.08 7.47
N LYS A 39 -0.51 -8.79 8.60
CA LYS A 39 -0.33 -8.15 9.90
C LYS A 39 0.99 -7.37 9.95
N GLU A 40 2.06 -7.98 9.49
CA GLU A 40 3.35 -7.33 9.50
C GLU A 40 3.40 -6.16 8.52
N ALA A 41 2.82 -6.34 7.33
CA ALA A 41 2.78 -5.27 6.34
C ALA A 41 1.96 -4.08 6.85
N GLU A 42 0.84 -4.35 7.50
CA GLU A 42 0.02 -3.30 8.08
C GLU A 42 0.82 -2.49 9.10
N ARG A 43 1.58 -3.18 9.93
CA ARG A 43 2.41 -2.54 10.96
C ARG A 43 3.49 -1.67 10.34
N ILE A 44 4.27 -2.24 9.42
CA ILE A 44 5.42 -1.52 8.88
C ILE A 44 5.00 -0.37 7.96
N LEU A 45 3.92 -0.55 7.22
CA LEU A 45 3.44 0.54 6.37
C LEU A 45 2.89 1.67 7.23
N GLY A 46 2.31 1.34 8.39
CA GLY A 46 1.91 2.36 9.34
C GLY A 46 3.08 3.20 9.81
N ILE A 47 4.22 2.56 10.06
CA ILE A 47 5.44 3.30 10.42
C ILE A 47 5.85 4.24 9.29
N SER A 48 5.65 3.81 8.06
CA SER A 48 5.97 4.62 6.87
C SER A 48 4.86 5.63 6.52
N ASN A 49 3.88 5.79 7.39
CA ASN A 49 2.77 6.73 7.20
C ASN A 49 1.88 6.37 6.03
N ILE A 50 1.81 5.08 5.71
CA ILE A 50 0.91 4.57 4.67
C ILE A 50 -0.09 3.66 5.36
N THR A 51 -1.35 4.09 5.40
CA THR A 51 -2.39 3.35 6.11
C THR A 51 -3.00 2.30 5.19
N VAL A 52 -2.91 1.05 5.62
CA VAL A 52 -3.54 -0.07 4.91
C VAL A 52 -4.20 -0.95 5.96
N ASN A 53 -5.00 -1.90 5.50
CA ASN A 53 -5.64 -2.87 6.39
C ASN A 53 -5.23 -4.27 5.97
N LYS A 54 -4.91 -5.12 6.96
CA LYS A 54 -4.68 -6.51 6.63
C LYS A 54 -5.97 -7.13 6.15
N ASN A 55 -5.88 -8.05 5.21
CA ASN A 55 -7.06 -8.63 4.57
C ASN A 55 -6.73 -10.03 4.08
N MET A 56 -7.65 -10.95 4.29
CA MET A 56 -7.47 -12.31 3.80
C MET A 56 -7.51 -12.33 2.28
N VAL A 57 -6.78 -13.26 1.70
CA VAL A 57 -6.78 -13.48 0.26
C VAL A 57 -7.43 -14.81 -0.03
N PRO A 58 -7.84 -15.08 -1.29
CA PRO A 58 -8.42 -16.39 -1.64
C PRO A 58 -7.46 -17.51 -1.25
N PHE A 59 -8.01 -18.53 -0.61
CA PHE A 59 -7.24 -19.71 -0.15
C PHE A 59 -6.12 -19.31 0.80
N ASP A 60 -6.39 -18.31 1.65
CA ASP A 60 -5.40 -17.84 2.62
C ASP A 60 -5.11 -18.94 3.64
N ASP A 61 -3.84 -19.23 3.85
CA ASP A 61 -3.41 -20.24 4.82
C ASP A 61 -3.07 -19.63 6.20
N GLN A 62 -3.27 -18.34 6.36
CA GLN A 62 -3.08 -17.66 7.65
C GLN A 62 -4.45 -17.44 8.30
N SER A 63 -4.40 -17.19 9.62
CA SER A 63 -5.64 -16.91 10.34
C SER A 63 -6.16 -15.51 10.00
N PRO A 64 -7.45 -15.22 10.28
CA PRO A 64 -7.99 -13.88 10.03
C PRO A 64 -7.28 -12.77 10.81
N PHE A 65 -6.56 -13.13 11.89
CA PHE A 65 -5.83 -12.15 12.68
C PHE A 65 -4.47 -11.82 12.09
N VAL A 66 -3.99 -12.62 11.15
CA VAL A 66 -2.66 -12.46 10.55
C VAL A 66 -2.80 -12.10 9.06
N THR A 67 -3.52 -12.89 8.32
CA THR A 67 -3.79 -12.79 6.87
C THR A 67 -2.53 -12.85 6.03
N SER A 68 -2.71 -13.04 4.73
CA SER A 68 -1.59 -13.04 3.78
C SER A 68 -1.65 -11.83 2.86
N GLY A 69 -2.57 -10.91 3.07
CA GLY A 69 -2.71 -9.77 2.19
C GLY A 69 -3.03 -8.47 2.91
N ILE A 70 -3.02 -7.41 2.14
CA ILE A 70 -3.41 -6.09 2.61
C ILE A 70 -4.36 -5.47 1.59
N ARG A 71 -5.19 -4.55 2.08
CA ARG A 71 -6.14 -3.82 1.27
C ARG A 71 -5.81 -2.34 1.34
N ILE A 72 -5.71 -1.70 0.17
CA ILE A 72 -5.43 -0.28 0.07
C ILE A 72 -6.65 0.38 -0.58
N GLY A 73 -7.15 1.43 0.05
CA GLY A 73 -8.27 2.18 -0.50
C GLY A 73 -7.80 3.41 -1.24
N THR A 74 -8.08 3.50 -2.54
CA THR A 74 -7.67 4.64 -3.34
C THR A 74 -8.52 5.89 -3.16
N PRO A 75 -9.78 5.82 -2.70
CA PRO A 75 -10.53 7.05 -2.47
C PRO A 75 -9.85 8.01 -1.51
N ALA A 76 -9.23 7.46 -0.46
CA ALA A 76 -8.53 8.32 0.50
C ALA A 76 -7.35 9.03 -0.15
N ILE A 77 -6.67 8.36 -1.07
CA ILE A 77 -5.55 8.95 -1.80
C ILE A 77 -6.05 10.06 -2.72
N THR A 78 -7.13 9.78 -3.44
CA THR A 78 -7.69 10.75 -4.38
C THR A 78 -8.18 12.01 -3.67
N THR A 79 -8.82 11.86 -2.51
CA THR A 79 -9.33 13.02 -1.79
C THR A 79 -8.21 13.90 -1.24
N ARG A 80 -6.99 13.37 -1.16
CA ARG A 80 -5.85 14.19 -0.76
C ARG A 80 -5.22 14.92 -1.94
N GLY A 81 -5.85 14.86 -3.12
CA GLY A 81 -5.36 15.61 -4.25
C GLY A 81 -4.29 14.91 -5.06
N LEU A 82 -4.06 13.63 -4.81
CA LEU A 82 -3.08 12.87 -5.58
C LEU A 82 -3.67 12.48 -6.93
N ASN A 83 -2.83 12.45 -7.94
CA ASN A 83 -3.22 12.06 -9.30
C ASN A 83 -2.46 10.80 -9.71
N GLU A 84 -2.61 10.40 -10.98
CA GLU A 84 -1.99 9.19 -11.46
C GLU A 84 -0.47 9.20 -11.36
N GLN A 85 0.13 10.37 -11.55
CA GLN A 85 1.58 10.48 -11.47
C GLN A 85 2.07 10.25 -10.04
N ASP A 86 1.26 10.64 -9.07
CA ASP A 86 1.62 10.44 -7.67
C ASP A 86 1.57 8.96 -7.28
N MET A 87 0.89 8.13 -8.08
CA MET A 87 0.83 6.70 -7.79
C MET A 87 2.19 6.03 -7.94
N ASP A 88 3.07 6.57 -8.77
CA ASP A 88 4.43 6.06 -8.87
C ASP A 88 5.16 6.22 -7.52
N PHE A 89 5.00 7.38 -6.90
CA PHE A 89 5.59 7.63 -5.59
C PHE A 89 5.01 6.68 -4.54
N VAL A 90 3.69 6.54 -4.53
CA VAL A 90 3.02 5.68 -3.55
C VAL A 90 3.50 4.23 -3.69
N ALA A 91 3.52 3.71 -4.92
CA ALA A 91 3.96 2.35 -5.16
C ALA A 91 5.40 2.14 -4.72
N GLU A 92 6.26 3.09 -5.03
CA GLU A 92 7.67 2.98 -4.65
C GLU A 92 7.84 2.93 -3.14
N LYS A 93 7.08 3.76 -2.42
CA LYS A 93 7.20 3.78 -0.96
C LYS A 93 6.65 2.53 -0.32
N ILE A 94 5.58 1.97 -0.89
CA ILE A 94 5.06 0.70 -0.42
C ILE A 94 6.11 -0.39 -0.61
N ASP A 95 6.71 -0.46 -1.79
CA ASP A 95 7.70 -1.48 -2.10
C ASP A 95 8.95 -1.33 -1.23
N SER A 96 9.44 -0.11 -1.08
CA SER A 96 10.61 0.13 -0.24
C SER A 96 10.36 -0.27 1.21
N SER A 97 9.17 0.00 1.72
CA SER A 97 8.81 -0.36 3.09
C SER A 97 8.78 -1.88 3.25
N ILE A 98 8.16 -2.58 2.32
CA ILE A 98 8.05 -4.04 2.43
C ILE A 98 9.41 -4.69 2.27
N LYS A 99 10.25 -4.19 1.38
CA LYS A 99 11.59 -4.74 1.20
C LYS A 99 12.48 -4.53 2.42
N ASN A 100 12.18 -3.50 3.20
CA ASN A 100 12.98 -3.14 4.35
C ASN A 100 12.19 -3.29 5.65
N PHE A 101 11.34 -4.32 5.71
CA PHE A 101 10.41 -4.51 6.82
C PHE A 101 11.11 -4.67 8.18
N ASP A 102 12.36 -5.11 8.17
CA ASP A 102 13.12 -5.32 9.41
C ASP A 102 14.04 -4.15 9.74
N ASN A 103 13.92 -3.04 9.03
CA ASN A 103 14.76 -1.87 9.25
C ASN A 103 13.88 -0.70 9.67
N GLU A 104 13.59 -0.64 10.97
CA GLU A 104 12.66 0.37 11.50
C GLU A 104 13.13 1.79 11.24
N LYS A 105 14.44 2.03 11.33
CA LYS A 105 14.98 3.36 11.08
C LYS A 105 14.69 3.82 9.66
N LEU A 106 14.86 2.94 8.69
CA LEU A 106 14.56 3.25 7.31
C LEU A 106 13.07 3.46 7.10
N LEU A 107 12.23 2.66 7.77
CA LEU A 107 10.78 2.83 7.67
C LEU A 107 10.36 4.20 8.19
N ILE A 108 10.98 4.67 9.28
CA ILE A 108 10.69 5.99 9.80
C ILE A 108 11.11 7.07 8.80
N ASP A 109 12.26 6.91 8.16
CA ASP A 109 12.72 7.84 7.13
C ASP A 109 11.76 7.88 5.95
N ILE A 110 11.28 6.73 5.52
CA ILE A 110 10.28 6.65 4.45
C ILE A 110 9.01 7.40 4.88
N GLY A 111 8.60 7.20 6.14
CA GLY A 111 7.43 7.88 6.67
C GLY A 111 7.56 9.40 6.63
N LYS A 112 8.75 9.90 6.92
CA LYS A 112 8.99 11.34 6.83
C LYS A 112 8.89 11.84 5.41
N LYS A 113 9.38 11.07 4.45
CA LYS A 113 9.27 11.43 3.04
C LYS A 113 7.83 11.42 2.58
N VAL A 114 7.06 10.43 3.01
CA VAL A 114 5.64 10.35 2.69
C VAL A 114 4.90 11.56 3.26
N GLN A 115 5.19 11.90 4.51
CA GLN A 115 4.55 13.04 5.16
C GLN A 115 4.86 14.33 4.43
N SER A 116 6.12 14.57 4.06
CA SER A 116 6.51 15.76 3.32
C SER A 116 5.82 15.82 1.97
N TYR A 117 5.74 14.68 1.30
CA TYR A 117 5.10 14.61 -0.01
C TYR A 117 3.62 14.98 0.10
N MET A 118 2.96 14.50 1.14
CA MET A 118 1.53 14.78 1.35
C MET A 118 1.28 16.24 1.74
N ILE A 119 2.20 16.85 2.46
CA ILE A 119 2.08 18.27 2.80
C ILE A 119 2.09 19.12 1.54
N ASP A 120 2.90 18.75 0.57
CA ASP A 120 2.97 19.49 -0.69
C ASP A 120 1.74 19.24 -1.57
N ARG A 121 0.85 18.34 -1.14
CA ARG A 121 -0.37 18.01 -1.87
C ARG A 121 -1.55 18.13 -0.93
N PRO A 122 -1.97 19.36 -0.66
CA PRO A 122 -3.03 19.58 0.32
C PRO A 122 -4.36 19.04 -0.17
N LEU A 123 -5.27 18.85 0.77
CA LEU A 123 -6.62 18.41 0.45
C LEU A 123 -7.32 19.49 -0.35
N PHE A 124 -8.02 19.07 -1.38
CA PHE A 124 -8.70 20.02 -2.25
C PHE A 124 -9.93 20.62 -1.60
N SER A 125 -10.54 19.91 -0.71
CA SER A 125 -11.79 20.37 -0.09
C SER A 125 -11.57 21.25 1.13
N ASP A 126 -10.38 21.52 1.45
CA ASP A 126 -10.05 22.30 2.65
C ASP A 126 -10.44 23.76 2.56
#